data_62fda6563b6eabe8e6a17fda5289ac8a
#
_entry.id   62fda6563b6eabe8e6a17fda5289ac8a
#
_cell.length_a   1.000
_cell.length_b   1.000
_cell.length_c   1.000
_cell.angle_alpha   90.00
_cell.angle_beta   90.00
_cell.angle_gamma   90.00
#
_symmetry.space_group_name_H-M   'P 1'
#
loop_
_entity.id
_entity.type
_entity.pdbx_description
1 polymer ?
#
loop_
_entity_poly.entity_id
_entity_poly.type
_entity_poly.pdbx_seq_one_letter_code
_entity_poly.pdbx_strand_id
1 'polypeptide(L)'
;WYDEQPAGTATGWSAALGDPAVAEALRAIHCRPERPWTVQSLAALAGLSRAPFARRFTETVGSPPLTYLTWWRMTTAARLLRESDRPLRAVAARTGYVSEFAFAKAFKREFGVAPGRYRERPRPEGVTPSATAARA
;
A
#
# COMPACT_ATOMS: atom_id res chain seq x y z
N TRP A 1 -12.04 -7.21 -2.51
CA TRP A 1 -10.65 -7.65 -2.50
C TRP A 1 -9.91 -7.19 -1.26
N TYR A 2 -10.16 -5.98 -0.84
CA TYR A 2 -9.47 -5.47 0.34
C TYR A 2 -9.89 -6.15 1.60
N ASP A 3 -11.09 -6.67 1.64
CA ASP A 3 -11.52 -7.40 2.82
C ASP A 3 -10.72 -8.67 2.97
N GLU A 4 -10.33 -9.24 1.86
CA GLU A 4 -9.50 -10.42 1.92
C GLU A 4 -8.04 -10.09 1.96
N GLN A 5 -7.71 -8.82 1.93
CA GLN A 5 -6.33 -8.43 1.94
C GLN A 5 -5.53 -9.05 3.05
N PRO A 6 -6.02 -9.07 4.28
CA PRO A 6 -5.22 -9.71 5.31
C PRO A 6 -4.84 -11.13 4.96
N ALA A 7 -5.78 -11.89 4.44
CA ALA A 7 -5.47 -13.25 4.03
C ALA A 7 -4.55 -13.26 2.84
N GLY A 8 -4.82 -12.40 1.86
CA GLY A 8 -3.95 -12.31 0.69
C GLY A 8 -2.56 -11.86 1.06
N THR A 9 -2.47 -10.89 1.95
CA THR A 9 -1.19 -10.40 2.41
C THR A 9 -0.45 -11.50 3.17
N ALA A 10 -1.15 -12.20 4.02
CA ALA A 10 -0.55 -13.28 4.78
C ALA A 10 -0.05 -14.37 3.84
N THR A 11 -0.83 -14.69 2.82
CA THR A 11 -0.41 -15.67 1.84
C THR A 11 0.84 -15.21 1.11
N GLY A 12 0.87 -13.93 0.73
CA GLY A 12 2.05 -13.37 0.07
C GLY A 12 3.27 -13.44 0.97
N TRP A 13 3.10 -13.11 2.25
CA TRP A 13 4.19 -13.19 3.21
C TRP A 13 4.69 -14.62 3.36
N SER A 14 3.76 -15.55 3.49
CA SER A 14 4.15 -16.96 3.66
C SER A 14 4.94 -17.45 2.46
N ALA A 15 4.48 -17.10 1.27
CA ALA A 15 5.19 -17.47 0.06
C ALA A 15 6.54 -16.77 -0.02
N ALA A 16 6.59 -15.51 0.40
CA ALA A 16 7.83 -14.74 0.34
C ALA A 16 8.89 -15.31 1.25
N LEU A 17 8.50 -15.94 2.36
CA LEU A 17 9.48 -16.56 3.24
C LEU A 17 10.24 -17.67 2.54
N GLY A 18 9.67 -18.24 1.48
CA GLY A 18 10.38 -19.24 0.68
C GLY A 18 11.18 -18.62 -0.46
N ASP A 19 11.14 -17.31 -0.61
CA ASP A 19 11.88 -16.60 -1.65
C ASP A 19 12.56 -15.39 -1.02
N PRO A 20 13.81 -15.54 -0.59
CA PRO A 20 14.50 -14.46 0.11
C PRO A 20 14.58 -13.15 -0.67
N ALA A 21 14.70 -13.24 -2.00
CA ALA A 21 14.78 -12.02 -2.82
C ALA A 21 13.48 -11.23 -2.74
N VAL A 22 12.35 -11.92 -2.85
CA VAL A 22 11.05 -11.26 -2.78
C VAL A 22 10.80 -10.75 -1.37
N ALA A 23 11.19 -11.53 -0.36
CA ALA A 23 11.02 -11.12 1.03
C ALA A 23 11.78 -9.82 1.31
N GLU A 24 12.98 -9.70 0.76
CA GLU A 24 13.80 -8.51 0.95
C GLU A 24 13.12 -7.28 0.34
N ALA A 25 12.56 -7.44 -0.86
CA ALA A 25 11.86 -6.33 -1.51
C ALA A 25 10.62 -5.92 -0.73
N LEU A 26 9.86 -6.91 -0.25
CA LEU A 26 8.66 -6.60 0.55
C LEU A 26 9.03 -5.86 1.82
N ARG A 27 10.10 -6.28 2.47
CA ARG A 27 10.55 -5.63 3.68
C ARG A 27 10.91 -4.17 3.41
N ALA A 28 11.60 -3.91 2.30
CA ALA A 28 11.97 -2.55 1.93
C ALA A 28 10.75 -1.68 1.70
N ILE A 29 9.76 -2.21 0.99
CA ILE A 29 8.52 -1.47 0.72
C ILE A 29 7.78 -1.16 2.02
N HIS A 30 7.68 -2.14 2.90
CA HIS A 30 6.94 -1.96 4.14
C HIS A 30 7.63 -0.99 5.09
N CYS A 31 8.96 -1.04 5.15
CA CYS A 31 9.71 -0.19 6.05
C CYS A 31 9.86 1.23 5.55
N ARG A 32 9.97 1.41 4.25
CA ARG A 32 10.24 2.71 3.66
C ARG A 32 9.38 2.98 2.44
N PRO A 33 8.05 3.06 2.61
CA PRO A 33 7.19 3.31 1.46
C PRO A 33 7.42 4.68 0.85
N GLU A 34 8.01 5.60 1.59
CA GLU A 34 8.24 6.97 1.10
C GLU A 34 9.40 7.06 0.12
N ARG A 35 10.24 6.03 0.02
CA ARG A 35 11.37 6.09 -0.89
C ARG A 35 10.91 5.95 -2.34
N PRO A 36 11.63 6.57 -3.27
CA PRO A 36 11.24 6.49 -4.69
C PRO A 36 11.65 5.16 -5.31
N TRP A 37 11.05 4.10 -4.84
CA TRP A 37 11.35 2.76 -5.33
C TRP A 37 10.99 2.60 -6.80
N THR A 38 11.86 1.93 -7.54
CA THR A 38 11.59 1.51 -8.90
C THR A 38 11.77 0.00 -8.95
N VAL A 39 11.28 -0.61 -10.03
CA VAL A 39 11.50 -2.05 -10.20
C VAL A 39 13.00 -2.34 -10.16
N GLN A 40 13.77 -1.47 -10.81
CA GLN A 40 15.21 -1.67 -10.88
C GLN A 40 15.88 -1.56 -9.51
N SER A 41 15.49 -0.58 -8.70
CA SER A 41 16.12 -0.42 -7.39
C SER A 41 15.73 -1.56 -6.44
N LEU A 42 14.48 -2.01 -6.53
CA LEU A 42 14.06 -3.15 -5.72
C LEU A 42 14.77 -4.43 -6.17
N ALA A 43 14.95 -4.60 -7.47
CA ALA A 43 15.66 -5.76 -7.99
C ALA A 43 17.11 -5.76 -7.52
N ALA A 44 17.74 -4.59 -7.57
CA ALA A 44 19.13 -4.48 -7.14
C ALA A 44 19.27 -4.86 -5.67
N LEU A 45 18.34 -4.39 -4.85
CA LEU A 45 18.32 -4.74 -3.43
C LEU A 45 18.19 -6.24 -3.23
N ALA A 46 17.41 -6.88 -4.09
CA ALA A 46 17.18 -8.32 -3.99
C ALA A 46 18.30 -9.14 -4.63
N GLY A 47 19.27 -8.47 -5.26
CA GLY A 47 20.37 -9.17 -5.90
C GLY A 47 20.02 -9.78 -7.24
N LEU A 48 19.01 -9.24 -7.90
CA LEU A 48 18.55 -9.78 -9.18
C LEU A 48 18.51 -8.68 -10.23
N SER A 49 18.52 -9.09 -11.49
CA SER A 49 18.23 -8.15 -12.55
C SER A 49 16.73 -7.94 -12.63
N ARG A 50 16.35 -6.91 -13.37
CA ARG A 50 14.98 -6.40 -13.33
C ARG A 50 13.91 -7.41 -13.74
N ALA A 51 14.10 -8.06 -14.87
CA ALA A 51 13.05 -8.94 -15.39
C ALA A 51 12.83 -10.19 -14.54
N PRO A 52 13.88 -10.92 -14.14
CA PRO A 52 13.67 -12.05 -13.24
C PRO A 52 13.05 -11.64 -11.91
N PHE A 53 13.46 -10.49 -11.39
CA PHE A 53 12.89 -10.01 -10.13
C PHE A 53 11.40 -9.75 -10.29
N ALA A 54 11.00 -9.02 -11.33
CA ALA A 54 9.59 -8.70 -11.54
C ALA A 54 8.75 -9.95 -11.68
N ARG A 55 9.25 -10.93 -12.40
CA ARG A 55 8.53 -12.18 -12.59
C ARG A 55 8.37 -12.93 -11.27
N ARG A 56 9.45 -13.07 -10.51
CA ARG A 56 9.39 -13.78 -9.24
C ARG A 56 8.51 -13.09 -8.24
N PHE A 57 8.57 -11.75 -8.18
CA PHE A 57 7.73 -10.99 -7.29
C PHE A 57 6.26 -11.22 -7.63
N THR A 58 5.92 -11.11 -8.92
CA THR A 58 4.54 -11.29 -9.35
C THR A 58 4.03 -12.69 -9.05
N GLU A 59 4.87 -13.70 -9.28
CA GLU A 59 4.48 -15.08 -9.02
C GLU A 59 4.26 -15.33 -7.54
N THR A 60 5.07 -14.71 -6.70
CA THR A 60 5.00 -14.93 -5.27
C THR A 60 3.91 -14.11 -4.60
N VAL A 61 3.80 -12.84 -4.97
CA VAL A 61 2.92 -11.90 -4.29
C VAL A 61 1.56 -11.80 -4.95
N GLY A 62 1.50 -12.03 -6.25
CA GLY A 62 0.24 -11.96 -6.97
C GLY A 62 0.00 -10.66 -7.71
N SER A 63 0.93 -9.72 -7.61
CA SER A 63 0.84 -8.46 -8.34
C SER A 63 2.24 -7.94 -8.63
N PRO A 64 2.39 -7.11 -9.67
CA PRO A 64 3.70 -6.54 -9.98
C PRO A 64 4.22 -5.66 -8.85
N PRO A 65 5.54 -5.49 -8.78
CA PRO A 65 6.13 -4.75 -7.65
C PRO A 65 5.59 -3.35 -7.44
N LEU A 66 5.46 -2.54 -8.49
CA LEU A 66 5.01 -1.17 -8.30
C LEU A 66 3.51 -1.08 -8.07
N THR A 67 2.75 -2.05 -8.55
CA THR A 67 1.32 -2.14 -8.21
C THR A 67 1.16 -2.40 -6.73
N TYR A 68 1.96 -3.33 -6.20
CA TYR A 68 1.94 -3.63 -4.78
C TYR A 68 2.38 -2.40 -3.97
N LEU A 69 3.41 -1.70 -4.42
CA LEU A 69 3.90 -0.51 -3.74
C LEU A 69 2.80 0.55 -3.64
N THR A 70 2.08 0.79 -4.74
CA THR A 70 0.99 1.75 -4.73
C THR A 70 -0.09 1.33 -3.74
N TRP A 71 -0.44 0.06 -3.76
CA TRP A 71 -1.45 -0.45 -2.82
C TRP A 71 -0.99 -0.24 -1.38
N TRP A 72 0.26 -0.53 -1.08
CA TRP A 72 0.78 -0.37 0.27
C TRP A 72 0.79 1.08 0.70
N ARG A 73 1.20 1.97 -0.21
CA ARG A 73 1.19 3.41 0.07
C ARG A 73 -0.22 3.90 0.39
N MET A 74 -1.17 3.50 -0.41
CA MET A 74 -2.55 3.94 -0.21
C MET A 74 -3.16 3.35 1.05
N THR A 75 -2.86 2.10 1.35
CA THR A 75 -3.32 1.47 2.57
C THR A 75 -2.75 2.18 3.80
N THR A 76 -1.47 2.52 3.74
CA THR A 76 -0.83 3.27 4.82
C THR A 76 -1.44 4.65 4.96
N ALA A 77 -1.70 5.32 3.83
CA ALA A 77 -2.31 6.64 3.86
C ALA A 77 -3.70 6.59 4.50
N ALA A 78 -4.50 5.61 4.13
CA ALA A 78 -5.84 5.48 4.70
C ALA A 78 -5.79 5.32 6.21
N ARG A 79 -4.83 4.52 6.68
CA ARG A 79 -4.68 4.35 8.13
C ARG A 79 -4.27 5.65 8.80
N LEU A 80 -3.31 6.37 8.22
CA LEU A 80 -2.87 7.64 8.78
C LEU A 80 -4.00 8.67 8.82
N LEU A 81 -4.82 8.69 7.78
CA LEU A 81 -5.93 9.63 7.74
C LEU A 81 -6.95 9.37 8.83
N ARG A 82 -7.15 8.10 9.16
CA ARG A 82 -8.14 7.75 10.17
C ARG A 82 -7.59 7.80 11.59
N GLU A 83 -6.30 7.55 11.76
CA GLU A 83 -5.73 7.39 13.09
C GLU A 83 -4.91 8.58 13.55
N SER A 84 -4.79 9.62 12.73
CA SER A 84 -4.01 10.78 13.13
C SER A 84 -4.61 12.03 12.54
N ASP A 85 -4.18 13.17 13.06
CA ASP A 85 -4.61 14.47 12.57
C ASP A 85 -3.58 15.12 11.66
N ARG A 86 -2.66 14.33 11.14
CA ARG A 86 -1.61 14.88 10.29
C ARG A 86 -2.20 15.60 9.10
N PRO A 87 -1.64 16.75 8.70
CA PRO A 87 -2.13 17.43 7.51
C PRO A 87 -1.90 16.55 6.27
N LEU A 88 -2.72 16.80 5.26
CA LEU A 88 -2.66 15.97 4.06
C LEU A 88 -1.27 15.97 3.43
N ARG A 89 -0.58 17.11 3.46
CA ARG A 89 0.76 17.14 2.89
C ARG A 89 1.73 16.24 3.64
N ALA A 90 1.53 16.10 4.93
CA ALA A 90 2.39 15.22 5.72
C ALA A 90 2.10 13.75 5.40
N VAL A 91 0.83 13.41 5.23
CA VAL A 91 0.46 12.07 4.83
C VAL A 91 1.02 11.75 3.44
N ALA A 92 0.93 12.73 2.52
CA ALA A 92 1.49 12.55 1.19
C ALA A 92 2.98 12.26 1.26
N ALA A 93 3.71 13.04 2.04
CA ALA A 93 5.16 12.86 2.15
C ALA A 93 5.51 11.49 2.76
N ARG A 94 4.76 11.09 3.78
CA ARG A 94 5.01 9.81 4.44
C ARG A 94 4.76 8.62 3.53
N THR A 95 3.97 8.81 2.49
CA THR A 95 3.66 7.73 1.57
C THR A 95 4.33 7.89 0.21
N GLY A 96 5.30 8.80 0.12
CA GLY A 96 6.16 8.86 -1.05
C GLY A 96 5.68 9.76 -2.18
N TYR A 97 4.72 10.63 -1.93
CA TYR A 97 4.25 11.56 -2.95
C TYR A 97 4.89 12.91 -2.77
N VAL A 98 5.36 13.49 -3.89
CA VAL A 98 6.06 14.77 -3.83
C VAL A 98 5.14 15.94 -3.61
N SER A 99 3.85 15.77 -3.91
CA SER A 99 2.91 16.86 -3.71
C SER A 99 1.61 16.33 -3.16
N GLU A 100 0.93 17.20 -2.44
CA GLU A 100 -0.39 16.87 -1.92
C GLU A 100 -1.38 16.62 -3.06
N PHE A 101 -1.22 17.36 -4.16
CA PHE A 101 -2.10 17.19 -5.30
C PHE A 101 -1.97 15.81 -5.93
N ALA A 102 -0.73 15.37 -6.16
CA ALA A 102 -0.48 14.05 -6.74
C ALA A 102 -1.01 12.96 -5.81
N PHE A 103 -0.82 13.15 -4.51
CA PHE A 103 -1.33 12.20 -3.52
C PHE A 103 -2.85 12.12 -3.58
N ALA A 104 -3.51 13.28 -3.59
CA ALA A 104 -4.97 13.31 -3.59
C ALA A 104 -5.54 12.63 -4.83
N LYS A 105 -4.92 12.83 -5.97
CA LYS A 105 -5.37 12.16 -7.20
C LYS A 105 -5.23 10.64 -7.08
N ALA A 106 -4.09 10.18 -6.59
CA ALA A 106 -3.88 8.74 -6.44
C ALA A 106 -4.85 8.15 -5.43
N PHE A 107 -5.06 8.84 -4.32
CA PHE A 107 -5.96 8.36 -3.28
C PHE A 107 -7.39 8.26 -3.80
N LYS A 108 -7.85 9.29 -4.50
CA LYS A 108 -9.21 9.25 -5.03
C LYS A 108 -9.37 8.14 -6.05
N ARG A 109 -8.34 7.88 -6.85
CA ARG A 109 -8.40 6.79 -7.82
C ARG A 109 -8.55 5.44 -7.12
N GLU A 110 -7.87 5.25 -5.98
CA GLU A 110 -7.91 3.97 -5.29
C GLU A 110 -9.17 3.80 -4.44
N PHE A 111 -9.61 4.85 -3.80
CA PHE A 111 -10.70 4.75 -2.81
C PHE A 111 -11.99 5.41 -3.25
N GLY A 112 -11.99 6.09 -4.38
CA GLY A 112 -13.22 6.70 -4.89
C GLY A 112 -13.59 8.03 -4.25
N VAL A 113 -12.90 8.46 -3.21
CA VAL A 113 -13.17 9.74 -2.56
C VAL A 113 -11.86 10.43 -2.25
N ALA A 114 -11.90 11.75 -2.16
CA ALA A 114 -10.72 12.53 -1.83
C ALA A 114 -10.28 12.25 -0.40
N PRO A 115 -8.98 12.39 -0.11
CA PRO A 115 -8.49 12.05 1.23
C PRO A 115 -9.11 12.89 2.34
N GLY A 116 -9.39 14.17 2.09
CA GLY A 116 -10.03 14.99 3.10
C GLY A 116 -11.41 14.50 3.46
N ARG A 117 -12.18 14.10 2.44
CA ARG A 117 -13.50 13.56 2.70
C ARG A 117 -13.43 12.19 3.36
N TYR A 118 -12.45 11.40 2.98
CA TYR A 118 -12.27 10.09 3.58
C TYR A 118 -12.04 10.22 5.08
N ARG A 119 -11.22 11.19 5.49
CA ARG A 119 -10.94 11.43 6.90
C ARG A 119 -12.18 11.82 7.68
N GLU A 120 -13.11 12.51 7.03
CA GLU A 120 -14.33 12.97 7.68
C GLU A 120 -15.38 11.90 7.82
N ARG A 121 -15.20 10.76 7.17
CA ARG A 121 -16.21 9.70 7.22
C ARG A 121 -16.21 9.03 8.58
N PRO A 122 -17.39 8.59 9.06
CA PRO A 122 -17.43 7.83 10.30
C PRO A 122 -16.59 6.56 10.18
N ARG A 123 -15.99 6.17 11.26
CA ARG A 123 -15.18 4.96 11.24
C ARG A 123 -16.07 3.74 11.10
N PRO A 124 -15.68 2.82 10.23
CA PRO A 124 -16.49 1.62 10.04
C PRO A 124 -16.65 0.80 11.31
N GLU A 125 -15.62 0.74 12.11
CA GLU A 125 -15.71 -0.07 13.31
C GLU A 125 -16.58 0.55 14.36
N GLY A 126 -16.77 1.81 14.30
CA GLY A 126 -17.69 2.44 15.18
C GLY A 126 -19.08 2.02 14.87
N VAL A 127 -19.22 1.52 13.78
CA VAL A 127 -20.40 0.99 13.35
C VAL A 127 -20.51 -0.44 13.59
N THR A 128 -20.24 -0.87 13.58
CA THR A 128 -20.07 -1.96 13.40
C THR A 128 -20.47 -2.54 12.60
N PRO A 129 -20.52 -2.48 12.38
CA PRO A 129 -20.68 -2.72 11.54
C PRO A 129 -21.45 -2.83 10.96
N SER A 130 -21.53 -2.81 11.00
CA SER A 130 -22.00 -2.49 10.55
C SER A 130 -22.44 -2.20 10.02
N ALA A 131 -22.54 -2.29 9.98
CA ALA A 131 -22.68 -1.63 9.56
C ALA A 131 -22.98 -1.39 8.89
N THR A 132 -22.86 -1.54 8.72
CA THR A 132 -22.84 -1.03 8.21
C THR A 132 -23.20 -0.85 7.65
N ALA A 133 -23.40 -1.09 7.71
CA ALA A 133 -23.54 -0.64 7.36
C ALA A 133 -24.05 -0.25 6.90
N ALA A 134 -24.41 -0.31 7.04
CA ALA A 134 -24.68 0.22 6.80
C ALA A 134 -24.89 0.77 6.39
N ARG A 135 -24.77 0.70 6.26
CA ARG A 135 -24.54 1.28 6.06
C ARG A 135 -24.74 1.81 5.62
N ALA A 136 -24.88 1.76 5.51
CA ALA A 136 -24.74 2.39 5.07
C ALA A 136 -24.38 2.87 4.81
#